data_5080c0c12b00d46caed58888cda45202
#
_entry.id   5080c0c12b00d46caed58888cda45202
#
_cell.length_a   1.000
_cell.length_b   1.000
_cell.length_c   1.000
_cell.angle_alpha   90.00
_cell.angle_beta   90.00
_cell.angle_gamma   90.00
#
_symmetry.space_group_name_H-M   'P 1'
#
loop_
_entity.id
_entity.type
_entity.pdbx_description
1 polymer ?
#
loop_
_entity_poly.entity_id
_entity_poly.type
_entity_poly.pdbx_seq_one_letter_code
_entity_poly.pdbx_strand_id
1 'polypeptide(L)'
;MEDENKKMKLAEALLLRADLMKKIEHLQNRIRPVLIVSDNKKPQEDPAKLLAQMRTTIQDLETLVIRINKTNNETQIKGEGSLMEALAKRDSLKMLSEKLRNIRYAAQINNSGDANLKTTIDIKKLQIEMDQTGRAFRELDSKIQELNWLTELKD
;
A
#
# COMPACT_ATOMS: atom_id res chain seq x y z
N MET A 1 -3.81 -31.52 18.95
CA MET A 1 -3.12 -30.55 19.80
C MET A 1 -1.90 -30.04 19.05
N GLU A 2 -2.12 -29.30 18.01
CA GLU A 2 -1.10 -28.60 17.23
C GLU A 2 -1.77 -27.35 16.67
N ASP A 3 -1.65 -26.20 17.32
CA ASP A 3 -1.77 -24.87 16.70
C ASP A 3 -1.77 -23.70 17.74
N GLU A 4 -1.30 -23.91 18.97
CA GLU A 4 -1.35 -22.83 19.98
C GLU A 4 -0.18 -21.82 19.92
N ASN A 5 0.73 -21.90 18.93
CA ASN A 5 1.87 -20.97 18.90
C ASN A 5 2.33 -20.55 17.49
N LYS A 6 1.42 -20.55 16.52
CA LYS A 6 1.78 -20.03 15.19
C LYS A 6 1.74 -18.50 15.21
N LYS A 7 2.91 -17.88 15.35
CA LYS A 7 3.03 -16.42 15.23
C LYS A 7 2.57 -15.94 13.87
N MET A 8 1.79 -14.87 13.86
CA MET A 8 1.31 -14.24 12.63
C MET A 8 2.48 -13.80 11.75
N LYS A 9 2.42 -14.05 10.46
CA LYS A 9 3.39 -13.55 9.48
C LYS A 9 3.10 -12.10 9.11
N LEU A 10 4.15 -11.38 8.71
CA LEU A 10 4.01 -9.98 8.28
C LEU A 10 3.03 -9.85 7.11
N ALA A 11 3.03 -10.79 6.16
CA ALA A 11 2.05 -10.83 5.06
C ALA A 11 0.60 -10.95 5.58
N GLU A 12 0.35 -11.82 6.56
CA GLU A 12 -0.96 -11.97 7.19
C GLU A 12 -1.39 -10.68 7.91
N ALA A 13 -0.46 -10.01 8.59
CA ALA A 13 -0.72 -8.72 9.24
C ALA A 13 -1.07 -7.61 8.22
N LEU A 14 -0.43 -7.60 7.06
CA LEU A 14 -0.73 -6.66 5.98
C LEU A 14 -2.14 -6.90 5.39
N LEU A 15 -2.57 -8.15 5.24
CA LEU A 15 -3.92 -8.51 4.84
C LEU A 15 -4.94 -8.08 5.90
N LEU A 16 -4.68 -8.40 7.17
CA LEU A 16 -5.55 -8.00 8.29
C LEU A 16 -5.70 -6.48 8.38
N ARG A 17 -4.61 -5.72 8.16
CA ARG A 17 -4.67 -4.25 8.09
C ARG A 17 -5.65 -3.77 7.02
N ALA A 18 -5.59 -4.36 5.82
CA ALA A 18 -6.50 -4.02 4.73
C ALA A 18 -7.96 -4.35 5.07
N ASP A 19 -8.21 -5.47 5.73
CA ASP A 19 -9.54 -5.89 6.15
C ASP A 19 -10.12 -4.99 7.25
N LEU A 20 -9.30 -4.58 8.22
CA LEU A 20 -9.70 -3.60 9.24
C LEU A 20 -10.08 -2.25 8.64
N MET A 21 -9.31 -1.76 7.65
CA MET A 21 -9.64 -0.52 6.93
C MET A 21 -10.98 -0.62 6.21
N LYS A 22 -11.24 -1.71 5.49
CA LYS A 22 -12.54 -1.97 4.84
C LYS A 22 -13.68 -2.07 5.85
N LYS A 23 -13.45 -2.71 7.00
CA LYS A 23 -14.44 -2.81 8.08
C LYS A 23 -14.81 -1.44 8.64
N ILE A 24 -13.83 -0.55 8.83
CA ILE A 24 -14.06 0.84 9.28
C ILE A 24 -14.93 1.59 8.26
N GLU A 25 -14.60 1.51 6.98
CA GLU A 25 -15.38 2.12 5.90
C GLU A 25 -16.81 1.56 5.86
N HIS A 26 -16.97 0.26 5.98
CA HIS A 26 -18.27 -0.39 6.02
C HIS A 26 -19.10 0.07 7.25
N LEU A 27 -18.50 0.16 8.43
CA LEU A 27 -19.17 0.67 9.62
C LEU A 27 -19.60 2.15 9.44
N GLN A 28 -18.75 2.99 8.85
CA GLN A 28 -19.10 4.36 8.53
C GLN A 28 -20.31 4.45 7.59
N ASN A 29 -20.37 3.60 6.57
CA ASN A 29 -21.48 3.56 5.63
C ASN A 29 -22.80 3.08 6.28
N ARG A 30 -22.72 2.20 7.30
CA ARG A 30 -23.90 1.75 8.07
C ARG A 30 -24.38 2.79 9.08
N ILE A 31 -23.47 3.59 9.62
CA ILE A 31 -23.82 4.66 10.58
C ILE A 31 -24.60 5.77 9.90
N ARG A 32 -24.19 6.22 8.70
CA ARG A 32 -24.79 7.38 8.01
C ARG A 32 -26.31 7.34 7.92
N PRO A 33 -26.98 6.26 7.44
CA PRO A 33 -28.44 6.23 7.26
C PRO A 33 -29.23 6.16 8.58
N VAL A 34 -28.58 5.81 9.70
CA VAL A 34 -29.25 5.67 11.00
C VAL A 34 -29.06 6.89 11.93
N LEU A 35 -28.29 7.91 11.50
CA LEU A 35 -28.05 9.13 12.29
C LEU A 35 -29.30 10.04 12.38
N ILE A 36 -30.14 10.05 11.37
CA ILE A 36 -31.33 10.89 11.29
C ILE A 36 -32.51 10.01 10.88
N VAL A 37 -33.54 10.01 11.71
CA VAL A 37 -34.78 9.30 11.47
C VAL A 37 -35.98 10.25 11.72
N SER A 38 -37.15 9.97 11.14
CA SER A 38 -38.36 10.72 11.41
C SER A 38 -38.79 10.52 12.87
N ASP A 39 -39.44 11.54 13.48
CA ASP A 39 -39.81 11.58 14.90
C ASP A 39 -40.52 10.32 15.41
N ASN A 40 -41.26 9.62 14.54
CA ASN A 40 -42.03 8.43 14.89
C ASN A 40 -41.31 7.10 14.49
N LYS A 41 -40.03 7.13 14.07
CA LYS A 41 -39.29 5.93 13.65
C LYS A 41 -38.06 5.75 14.51
N LYS A 42 -37.79 4.48 14.84
CA LYS A 42 -36.52 4.07 15.43
C LYS A 42 -35.52 3.74 14.33
N PRO A 43 -34.22 4.00 14.51
CA PRO A 43 -33.19 3.58 13.58
C PRO A 43 -33.17 2.04 13.47
N GLN A 44 -32.85 1.53 12.30
CA GLN A 44 -32.76 0.07 12.06
C GLN A 44 -31.62 -0.59 12.85
N GLU A 45 -30.56 0.16 13.09
CA GLU A 45 -29.41 -0.27 13.89
C GLU A 45 -29.11 0.82 14.95
N ASP A 46 -28.55 0.41 16.06
CA ASP A 46 -28.14 1.32 17.13
C ASP A 46 -26.86 2.10 16.74
N PRO A 47 -26.95 3.43 16.50
CA PRO A 47 -25.80 4.23 16.11
C PRO A 47 -24.69 4.24 17.15
N ALA A 48 -25.05 4.17 18.44
CA ALA A 48 -24.04 4.19 19.51
C ALA A 48 -23.21 2.90 19.53
N LYS A 49 -23.84 1.75 19.27
CA LYS A 49 -23.12 0.47 19.13
C LYS A 49 -22.22 0.46 17.90
N LEU A 50 -22.69 0.94 16.76
CA LEU A 50 -21.88 1.03 15.55
C LEU A 50 -20.68 1.95 15.74
N LEU A 51 -20.86 3.10 16.40
CA LEU A 51 -19.75 4.01 16.74
C LEU A 51 -18.75 3.37 17.70
N ALA A 52 -19.21 2.63 18.69
CA ALA A 52 -18.34 1.89 19.61
C ALA A 52 -17.51 0.84 18.86
N GLN A 53 -18.14 0.04 17.97
CA GLN A 53 -17.44 -0.93 17.13
C GLN A 53 -16.39 -0.26 16.23
N MET A 54 -16.73 0.88 15.62
CA MET A 54 -15.79 1.61 14.76
C MET A 54 -14.57 2.08 15.55
N ARG A 55 -14.76 2.64 16.77
CA ARG A 55 -13.66 3.09 17.64
C ARG A 55 -12.74 1.91 18.02
N THR A 56 -13.32 0.78 18.44
CA THR A 56 -12.54 -0.42 18.75
C THR A 56 -11.76 -0.91 17.55
N THR A 57 -12.39 -0.97 16.36
CA THR A 57 -11.70 -1.40 15.13
C THR A 57 -10.55 -0.45 14.75
N ILE A 58 -10.68 0.86 15.01
CA ILE A 58 -9.59 1.84 14.80
C ILE A 58 -8.44 1.60 15.78
N GLN A 59 -8.72 1.28 17.05
CA GLN A 59 -7.69 0.94 18.04
C GLN A 59 -6.95 -0.35 17.68
N ASP A 60 -7.68 -1.38 17.22
CA ASP A 60 -7.08 -2.62 16.72
C ASP A 60 -6.15 -2.35 15.52
N LEU A 61 -6.59 -1.49 14.59
CA LEU A 61 -5.79 -1.08 13.45
C LEU A 61 -4.52 -0.33 13.88
N GLU A 62 -4.62 0.61 14.83
CA GLU A 62 -3.46 1.33 15.38
C GLU A 62 -2.43 0.37 15.95
N THR A 63 -2.86 -0.55 16.81
CA THR A 63 -1.99 -1.57 17.42
C THR A 63 -1.30 -2.41 16.35
N LEU A 64 -2.03 -2.87 15.35
CA LEU A 64 -1.49 -3.66 14.25
C LEU A 64 -0.46 -2.88 13.42
N VAL A 65 -0.73 -1.61 13.12
CA VAL A 65 0.18 -0.72 12.34
C VAL A 65 1.49 -0.50 13.11
N ILE A 66 1.43 -0.30 14.43
CA ILE A 66 2.64 -0.16 15.26
C ILE A 66 3.50 -1.42 15.16
N ARG A 67 2.92 -2.62 15.27
CA ARG A 67 3.62 -3.90 15.15
C ARG A 67 4.23 -4.10 13.76
N ILE A 68 3.48 -3.76 12.69
CA ILE A 68 3.98 -3.81 11.31
C ILE A 68 5.20 -2.89 11.15
N ASN A 69 5.11 -1.65 11.62
CA ASN A 69 6.19 -0.68 11.51
C ASN A 69 7.44 -1.10 12.28
N LYS A 70 7.27 -1.64 13.49
CA LYS A 70 8.36 -2.21 14.27
C LYS A 70 9.02 -3.36 13.52
N THR A 71 8.22 -4.29 12.99
CA THR A 71 8.72 -5.42 12.19
C THR A 71 9.51 -4.94 10.97
N ASN A 72 8.98 -3.96 10.22
CA ASN A 72 9.65 -3.39 9.05
C ASN A 72 10.98 -2.72 9.38
N ASN A 73 11.08 -2.06 10.53
CA ASN A 73 12.30 -1.38 10.97
C ASN A 73 13.38 -2.37 11.42
N GLU A 74 13.00 -3.46 12.05
CA GLU A 74 13.94 -4.44 12.63
C GLU A 74 14.31 -5.58 11.68
N THR A 75 13.54 -5.80 10.59
CA THR A 75 13.80 -6.84 9.60
C THR A 75 14.82 -6.35 8.58
N GLN A 76 15.90 -7.11 8.35
CA GLN A 76 16.97 -6.75 7.42
C GLN A 76 16.83 -7.50 6.10
N ILE A 77 17.08 -6.79 4.99
CA ILE A 77 17.21 -7.34 3.63
C ILE A 77 18.67 -7.25 3.21
N LYS A 78 19.23 -8.37 2.81
CA LYS A 78 20.63 -8.42 2.34
C LYS A 78 20.86 -7.45 1.18
N GLY A 79 21.74 -6.48 1.39
CA GLY A 79 22.12 -5.47 0.41
C GLY A 79 21.18 -4.27 0.27
N GLU A 80 20.08 -4.22 1.04
CA GLU A 80 19.07 -3.16 0.95
C GLU A 80 18.83 -2.42 2.28
N GLY A 81 19.43 -2.86 3.38
CA GLY A 81 19.18 -2.32 4.71
C GLY A 81 17.94 -2.94 5.39
N SER A 82 17.20 -2.14 6.14
CA SER A 82 15.94 -2.57 6.75
C SER A 82 14.83 -2.74 5.72
N LEU A 83 13.81 -3.53 6.07
CA LEU A 83 12.61 -3.67 5.21
C LEU A 83 11.93 -2.31 5.00
N MET A 84 11.97 -1.42 5.99
CA MET A 84 11.48 -0.05 5.86
C MET A 84 12.21 0.74 4.77
N GLU A 85 13.56 0.67 4.73
CA GLU A 85 14.38 1.32 3.71
C GLU A 85 14.14 0.72 2.32
N ALA A 86 14.03 -0.60 2.24
CA ALA A 86 13.70 -1.30 1.01
C ALA A 86 12.32 -0.91 0.46
N LEU A 87 11.31 -0.75 1.32
CA LEU A 87 9.98 -0.27 0.94
C LEU A 87 10.04 1.16 0.37
N ALA A 88 10.78 2.07 1.02
CA ALA A 88 10.97 3.43 0.52
C ALA A 88 11.68 3.46 -0.84
N LYS A 89 12.72 2.64 -1.03
CA LYS A 89 13.43 2.49 -2.31
C LYS A 89 12.52 1.93 -3.40
N ARG A 90 11.72 0.89 -3.10
CA ARG A 90 10.75 0.33 -4.04
C ARG A 90 9.73 1.38 -4.50
N ASP A 91 9.20 2.18 -3.58
CA ASP A 91 8.22 3.22 -3.89
C ASP A 91 8.84 4.34 -4.73
N SER A 92 10.09 4.69 -4.48
CA SER A 92 10.87 5.63 -5.31
C SER A 92 11.09 5.11 -6.73
N LEU A 93 11.44 3.82 -6.89
CA LEU A 93 11.60 3.16 -8.20
C LEU A 93 10.27 3.12 -8.97
N LYS A 94 9.16 2.86 -8.28
CA LYS A 94 7.82 2.89 -8.88
C LYS A 94 7.49 4.29 -9.39
N MET A 95 7.70 5.30 -8.56
CA MET A 95 7.46 6.70 -8.92
C MET A 95 8.32 7.12 -10.11
N LEU A 96 9.61 6.79 -10.11
CA LEU A 96 10.51 7.09 -11.22
C LEU A 96 10.02 6.44 -12.52
N SER A 97 9.67 5.16 -12.48
CA SER A 97 9.14 4.42 -13.64
C SER A 97 7.89 5.09 -14.22
N GLU A 98 6.98 5.55 -13.38
CA GLU A 98 5.76 6.26 -13.81
C GLU A 98 6.10 7.61 -14.45
N LYS A 99 7.02 8.38 -13.87
CA LYS A 99 7.44 9.69 -14.40
C LYS A 99 8.18 9.55 -15.73
N LEU A 100 9.09 8.60 -15.86
CA LEU A 100 9.80 8.33 -17.10
C LEU A 100 8.85 7.93 -18.23
N ARG A 101 7.82 7.11 -17.93
CA ARG A 101 6.77 6.76 -18.90
C ARG A 101 6.01 7.97 -19.37
N ASN A 102 5.62 8.88 -18.49
CA ASN A 102 4.92 10.11 -18.84
C ASN A 102 5.79 11.03 -19.71
N ILE A 103 7.08 11.17 -19.39
CA ILE A 103 8.04 11.94 -20.19
C ILE A 103 8.16 11.34 -21.60
N ARG A 104 8.31 10.02 -21.70
CA ARG A 104 8.37 9.34 -23.00
C ARG A 104 7.11 9.58 -23.83
N TYR A 105 5.93 9.47 -23.20
CA TYR A 105 4.64 9.72 -23.86
C TYR A 105 4.57 11.16 -24.39
N ALA A 106 4.94 12.16 -23.59
CA ALA A 106 4.97 13.56 -24.01
C ALA A 106 5.94 13.80 -25.18
N ALA A 107 7.10 13.14 -25.17
CA ALA A 107 8.08 13.25 -26.24
C ALA A 107 7.61 12.63 -27.58
N GLN A 108 6.73 11.63 -27.53
CA GLN A 108 6.15 11.02 -28.73
C GLN A 108 5.02 11.85 -29.34
N ILE A 109 4.17 12.49 -28.53
CA ILE A 109 3.05 13.31 -29.01
C ILE A 109 3.55 14.50 -29.83
N ASN A 110 4.66 15.11 -29.40
CA ASN A 110 5.24 16.28 -30.07
C ASN A 110 5.87 15.95 -31.45
N ASN A 111 6.05 14.65 -31.77
CA ASN A 111 6.56 14.21 -33.07
C ASN A 111 5.48 13.94 -34.13
N SER A 112 4.20 14.15 -33.82
CA SER A 112 3.10 13.61 -34.65
C SER A 112 2.45 14.58 -35.64
N GLY A 113 3.07 15.73 -35.97
CA GLY A 113 2.40 16.58 -36.95
C GLY A 113 3.11 17.81 -37.47
N ASP A 114 4.14 18.30 -36.87
CA ASP A 114 4.88 19.47 -37.32
C ASP A 114 6.33 19.11 -37.64
N ALA A 115 6.71 19.19 -38.94
CA ALA A 115 8.05 18.87 -39.42
C ALA A 115 9.17 19.76 -38.80
N ASN A 116 8.79 20.84 -38.14
CA ASN A 116 9.71 21.77 -37.47
C ASN A 116 9.95 21.44 -35.99
N LEU A 117 9.23 20.49 -35.41
CA LEU A 117 9.38 20.10 -34.03
C LEU A 117 10.31 18.86 -33.90
N LYS A 118 11.25 18.93 -32.99
CA LYS A 118 12.13 17.80 -32.62
C LYS A 118 12.18 17.60 -31.14
N THR A 119 12.27 16.34 -30.72
CA THR A 119 12.51 16.03 -29.30
C THR A 119 13.92 16.46 -28.91
N THR A 120 14.07 17.04 -27.72
CA THR A 120 15.37 17.46 -27.14
C THR A 120 15.95 16.39 -26.23
N ILE A 121 15.21 15.30 -25.94
CA ILE A 121 15.64 14.20 -25.10
C ILE A 121 16.04 12.99 -25.97
N ASP A 122 17.07 12.26 -25.52
CA ASP A 122 17.50 11.02 -26.16
C ASP A 122 16.53 9.88 -25.78
N ILE A 123 15.63 9.55 -26.69
CA ILE A 123 14.60 8.51 -26.49
C ILE A 123 15.22 7.13 -26.25
N LYS A 124 16.38 6.81 -26.84
CA LYS A 124 17.04 5.53 -26.63
C LYS A 124 17.59 5.40 -25.21
N LYS A 125 18.24 6.44 -24.72
CA LYS A 125 18.72 6.50 -23.33
C LYS A 125 17.56 6.44 -22.34
N LEU A 126 16.50 7.20 -22.60
CA LEU A 126 15.29 7.17 -21.78
C LEU A 126 14.69 5.76 -21.70
N GLN A 127 14.62 5.05 -22.84
CA GLN A 127 14.12 3.66 -22.85
C GLN A 127 15.00 2.72 -22.03
N ILE A 128 16.32 2.84 -22.13
CA ILE A 128 17.27 2.03 -21.33
C ILE A 128 17.06 2.28 -19.84
N GLU A 129 16.91 3.55 -19.42
CA GLU A 129 16.67 3.92 -18.03
C GLU A 129 15.33 3.35 -17.52
N MET A 130 14.27 3.42 -18.34
CA MET A 130 12.97 2.83 -18.01
C MET A 130 13.06 1.34 -17.79
N ASP A 131 13.78 0.62 -18.66
CA ASP A 131 13.93 -0.83 -18.58
C ASP A 131 14.75 -1.24 -17.34
N GLN A 132 15.82 -0.51 -17.03
CA GLN A 132 16.63 -0.70 -15.82
C GLN A 132 15.83 -0.43 -14.54
N THR A 133 15.11 0.69 -14.50
CA THR A 133 14.26 1.06 -13.37
C THR A 133 13.16 0.03 -13.14
N GLY A 134 12.51 -0.42 -14.22
CA GLY A 134 11.46 -1.44 -14.16
C GLY A 134 11.99 -2.79 -13.68
N ARG A 135 13.20 -3.19 -14.09
CA ARG A 135 13.87 -4.40 -13.60
C ARG A 135 14.18 -4.28 -12.11
N ALA A 136 14.83 -3.19 -11.69
CA ALA A 136 15.18 -2.95 -10.30
C ALA A 136 13.95 -2.97 -9.38
N PHE A 137 12.84 -2.35 -9.83
CA PHE A 137 11.57 -2.39 -9.11
C PHE A 137 11.08 -3.83 -8.90
N ARG A 138 11.01 -4.64 -9.98
CA ARG A 138 10.49 -6.02 -9.89
C ARG A 138 11.37 -6.91 -9.00
N GLU A 139 12.68 -6.80 -9.11
CA GLU A 139 13.62 -7.57 -8.30
C GLU A 139 13.48 -7.24 -6.80
N LEU A 140 13.39 -5.96 -6.47
CA LEU A 140 13.22 -5.52 -5.08
C LEU A 140 11.83 -5.89 -4.54
N ASP A 141 10.77 -5.68 -5.32
CA ASP A 141 9.41 -6.04 -4.90
C ASP A 141 9.27 -7.53 -4.63
N SER A 142 9.85 -8.39 -5.49
CA SER A 142 9.85 -9.84 -5.26
C SER A 142 10.53 -10.24 -3.96
N LYS A 143 11.70 -9.65 -3.65
CA LYS A 143 12.40 -9.88 -2.37
C LYS A 143 11.55 -9.45 -1.16
N ILE A 144 10.89 -8.30 -1.27
CA ILE A 144 10.00 -7.78 -0.21
C ILE A 144 8.82 -8.72 0.00
N GLN A 145 8.17 -9.19 -1.08
CA GLN A 145 7.03 -10.11 -0.98
C GLN A 145 7.44 -11.45 -0.33
N GLU A 146 8.55 -12.03 -0.77
CA GLU A 146 9.08 -13.25 -0.15
C GLU A 146 9.32 -13.05 1.35
N LEU A 147 9.97 -11.95 1.73
CA LEU A 147 10.28 -11.66 3.13
C LEU A 147 9.02 -11.44 3.98
N ASN A 148 7.97 -10.83 3.43
CA ASN A 148 6.70 -10.66 4.14
C ASN A 148 6.07 -12.00 4.56
N TRP A 149 6.23 -13.05 3.75
CA TRP A 149 5.73 -14.40 4.06
C TRP A 149 6.63 -15.18 5.01
N LEU A 150 7.91 -14.87 5.04
CA LEU A 150 8.89 -15.54 5.92
C LEU A 150 8.96 -14.91 7.30
N THR A 151 8.79 -13.58 7.39
CA THR A 151 8.98 -12.82 8.63
C THR A 151 7.78 -12.96 9.56
N GLU A 152 8.05 -13.22 10.84
CA GLU A 152 7.05 -13.18 11.91
C GLU A 152 6.80 -11.74 12.36
N LEU A 153 5.52 -11.40 12.58
CA LEU A 153 5.14 -10.11 13.14
C LEU A 153 5.64 -9.98 14.56
N LYS A 154 6.36 -8.91 14.85
CA LYS A 154 6.88 -8.59 16.20
C LYS A 154 5.82 -7.90 17.06
N ASP A 155 5.94 -8.07 18.37
CA ASP A 155 5.08 -7.39 19.35
C ASP A 155 5.53 -5.96 19.60
#